data_ed0d5781e5ed15df13f209d172e2de6e
#
_entry.id   ed0d5781e5ed15df13f209d172e2de6e
#
_cell.length_a   1.000
_cell.length_b   1.000
_cell.length_c   1.000
_cell.angle_alpha   90.00
_cell.angle_beta   90.00
_cell.angle_gamma   90.00
#
_symmetry.space_group_name_H-M   'P 1'
#
loop_
_entity.id
_entity.type
_entity.pdbx_description
1 polymer ?
#
loop_
_entity_poly.entity_id
_entity_poly.type
_entity_poly.pdbx_seq_one_letter_code
_entity_poly.pdbx_strand_id
1 'polypeptide(L)'
;MYNQKIGISLANKYKAPMPEVLQIIKSVGFDAVSPLWNSEELLTQTVNHARELGLEIQSLHAPFNRAAEMWSHDPKISEVAKNELLLCIDACVKLDIPVMVVHAWIGFEYTFNKDSLNFGSFDEVVGYAEKNGVKIAFENTEGEEYLFALMEHFEGNDTVGYCWDSGHEMCYNFSKDLLAMFGDRLIMTHLNDNLGISRFDGKTYWTDDLHLLPYDGVADWDHNVKRLLSSRKMPILNFELTTVSKPNRHENDAYANMTLTEYFTEAYKRACRIAYKYSLG
;
A
#
# COMPACT_ATOMS: atom_id res chain seq x y z
N MET A 1 23.12 -11.55 12.23
CA MET A 1 21.82 -10.88 12.46
C MET A 1 21.44 -10.28 11.12
N TYR A 2 20.29 -10.63 10.54
CA TYR A 2 19.85 -10.03 9.27
C TYR A 2 19.48 -8.57 9.49
N ASN A 3 19.72 -7.74 8.46
CA ASN A 3 19.55 -6.28 8.55
C ASN A 3 18.35 -5.76 7.73
N GLN A 4 17.42 -6.64 7.35
CA GLN A 4 16.25 -6.21 6.60
C GLN A 4 15.26 -5.52 7.54
N LYS A 5 14.98 -4.24 7.29
CA LYS A 5 13.99 -3.48 8.05
C LYS A 5 12.58 -3.93 7.71
N ILE A 6 11.70 -3.87 8.72
CA ILE A 6 10.30 -4.25 8.64
C ILE A 6 9.42 -3.05 8.99
N GLY A 7 8.53 -2.69 8.09
CA GLY A 7 7.52 -1.65 8.28
C GLY A 7 6.11 -2.21 8.38
N ILE A 8 5.18 -1.39 8.85
CA ILE A 8 3.76 -1.71 8.88
C ILE A 8 2.90 -0.49 8.56
N SER A 9 1.87 -0.69 7.73
CA SER A 9 0.86 0.32 7.43
C SER A 9 -0.04 0.57 8.64
N LEU A 10 -0.33 1.84 8.91
CA LEU A 10 -1.21 2.25 9.99
C LEU A 10 -2.67 2.25 9.50
N ALA A 11 -3.30 1.08 9.48
CA ALA A 11 -4.70 0.96 9.14
C ALA A 11 -5.58 1.69 10.17
N ASN A 12 -6.64 2.37 9.71
CA ASN A 12 -7.54 3.18 10.56
C ASN A 12 -8.46 2.36 11.48
N LYS A 13 -8.20 1.06 11.64
CA LYS A 13 -9.16 0.14 12.27
C LYS A 13 -8.71 -0.43 13.60
N TYR A 14 -7.60 0.03 14.15
CA TYR A 14 -7.17 -0.37 15.49
C TYR A 14 -8.03 0.31 16.55
N LYS A 15 -8.58 -0.46 17.47
CA LYS A 15 -9.45 0.03 18.55
C LYS A 15 -8.63 0.58 19.73
N ALA A 16 -7.66 1.47 19.42
CA ALA A 16 -6.85 2.16 20.40
C ALA A 16 -6.39 3.52 19.85
N PRO A 17 -6.04 4.49 20.73
CA PRO A 17 -5.43 5.73 20.31
C PRO A 17 -4.10 5.50 19.55
N MET A 18 -3.84 6.28 18.50
CA MET A 18 -2.64 6.12 17.67
C MET A 18 -1.32 6.15 18.47
N PRO A 19 -1.13 6.98 19.51
CA PRO A 19 0.07 6.93 20.34
C PRO A 19 0.31 5.57 20.99
N GLU A 20 -0.74 4.91 21.50
CA GLU A 20 -0.64 3.57 22.08
C GLU A 20 -0.28 2.52 21.02
N VAL A 21 -0.92 2.62 19.84
CA VAL A 21 -0.62 1.74 18.69
C VAL A 21 0.85 1.83 18.29
N LEU A 22 1.39 3.04 18.13
CA LEU A 22 2.79 3.27 17.77
C LEU A 22 3.75 2.74 18.84
N GLN A 23 3.41 2.89 20.12
CA GLN A 23 4.22 2.39 21.23
C GLN A 23 4.30 0.87 21.23
N ILE A 24 3.18 0.19 20.96
CA ILE A 24 3.13 -1.27 20.81
C ILE A 24 3.95 -1.71 19.59
N ILE A 25 3.74 -1.11 18.43
CA ILE A 25 4.48 -1.38 17.18
C ILE A 25 6.00 -1.30 17.43
N LYS A 26 6.46 -0.23 18.07
CA LYS A 26 7.88 -0.05 18.42
C LYS A 26 8.37 -1.11 19.40
N SER A 27 7.60 -1.37 20.46
CA SER A 27 8.00 -2.33 21.49
C SER A 27 8.14 -3.76 20.98
N VAL A 28 7.37 -4.13 19.97
CA VAL A 28 7.39 -5.44 19.31
C VAL A 28 8.59 -5.61 18.39
N GLY A 29 9.12 -4.48 17.83
CA GLY A 29 10.36 -4.52 17.06
C GLY A 29 10.28 -4.00 15.62
N PHE A 30 9.14 -3.45 15.17
CA PHE A 30 9.06 -2.82 13.86
C PHE A 30 10.02 -1.62 13.75
N ASP A 31 10.57 -1.41 12.55
CA ASP A 31 11.52 -0.34 12.25
C ASP A 31 10.84 0.89 11.69
N ALA A 32 9.72 0.71 10.97
CA ALA A 32 9.05 1.76 10.23
C ALA A 32 7.53 1.64 10.25
N VAL A 33 6.88 2.77 9.98
CA VAL A 33 5.42 2.83 9.77
C VAL A 33 5.09 3.62 8.51
N SER A 34 3.93 3.31 7.93
CA SER A 34 3.36 4.01 6.78
C SER A 34 1.96 4.50 7.17
N PRO A 35 1.79 5.79 7.53
CA PRO A 35 0.50 6.35 7.88
C PRO A 35 -0.43 6.47 6.67
N LEU A 36 -1.74 6.46 6.95
CA LEU A 36 -2.79 6.78 6.01
C LEU A 36 -3.19 8.25 6.16
N TRP A 37 -3.47 8.93 5.05
CA TRP A 37 -3.97 10.29 5.07
C TRP A 37 -5.35 10.39 5.74
N ASN A 38 -5.49 11.31 6.67
CA ASN A 38 -6.75 11.68 7.31
C ASN A 38 -6.94 13.20 7.27
N SER A 39 -6.00 13.90 7.91
CA SER A 39 -5.86 15.35 7.90
C SER A 39 -4.39 15.70 8.16
N GLU A 40 -3.98 16.88 7.76
CA GLU A 40 -2.61 17.35 8.00
C GLU A 40 -2.26 17.36 9.50
N GLU A 41 -3.21 17.75 10.35
CA GLU A 41 -3.01 17.79 11.80
C GLU A 41 -2.76 16.38 12.38
N LEU A 42 -3.64 15.43 12.09
CA LEU A 42 -3.52 14.05 12.60
C LEU A 42 -2.27 13.34 12.03
N LEU A 43 -1.97 13.57 10.75
CA LEU A 43 -0.75 13.05 10.15
C LEU A 43 0.48 13.61 10.85
N THR A 44 0.53 14.94 11.09
CA THR A 44 1.65 15.60 11.78
C THR A 44 1.86 15.03 13.17
N GLN A 45 0.78 14.85 13.95
CA GLN A 45 0.84 14.26 15.29
C GLN A 45 1.37 12.82 15.24
N THR A 46 0.87 12.01 14.30
CA THR A 46 1.28 10.61 14.11
C THR A 46 2.75 10.51 13.74
N VAL A 47 3.20 11.29 12.76
CA VAL A 47 4.60 11.30 12.28
C VAL A 47 5.56 11.72 13.39
N ASN A 48 5.24 12.81 14.09
CA ASN A 48 6.11 13.30 15.18
C ASN A 48 6.24 12.25 16.28
N HIS A 49 5.12 11.66 16.72
CA HIS A 49 5.15 10.65 17.77
C HIS A 49 5.89 9.37 17.32
N ALA A 50 5.71 8.93 16.08
CA ALA A 50 6.46 7.80 15.55
C ALA A 50 7.98 8.05 15.56
N ARG A 51 8.41 9.26 15.15
CA ARG A 51 9.82 9.66 15.17
C ARG A 51 10.39 9.77 16.58
N GLU A 52 9.62 10.29 17.54
CA GLU A 52 10.01 10.31 18.97
C GLU A 52 10.29 8.90 19.50
N LEU A 53 9.55 7.92 19.02
CA LEU A 53 9.77 6.50 19.33
C LEU A 53 10.91 5.86 18.54
N GLY A 54 11.52 6.59 17.59
CA GLY A 54 12.56 6.07 16.70
C GLY A 54 12.03 5.10 15.63
N LEU A 55 10.77 5.30 15.17
CA LEU A 55 10.21 4.66 13.98
C LEU A 55 10.50 5.52 12.75
N GLU A 56 10.90 4.89 11.65
CA GLU A 56 11.02 5.56 10.35
C GLU A 56 9.64 5.74 9.73
N ILE A 57 9.44 6.82 8.96
CA ILE A 57 8.25 7.02 8.14
C ILE A 57 8.61 6.65 6.71
N GLN A 58 8.05 5.54 6.23
CA GLN A 58 8.42 5.00 4.92
C GLN A 58 7.62 5.66 3.79
N SER A 59 6.33 5.83 3.99
CA SER A 59 5.43 6.41 3.00
C SER A 59 4.20 7.04 3.65
N LEU A 60 3.47 7.82 2.87
CA LEU A 60 2.10 8.24 3.14
C LEU A 60 1.17 7.53 2.15
N HIS A 61 0.14 6.85 2.64
CA HIS A 61 -0.92 6.37 1.76
C HIS A 61 -1.93 7.50 1.52
N ALA A 62 -2.09 7.92 0.27
CA ALA A 62 -3.03 8.96 -0.12
C ALA A 62 -4.49 8.48 0.00
N PRO A 63 -5.50 9.40 0.08
CA PRO A 63 -6.90 9.02 0.00
C PRO A 63 -7.20 8.43 -1.38
N PHE A 64 -7.98 7.35 -1.41
CA PHE A 64 -8.26 6.61 -2.64
C PHE A 64 -9.73 6.65 -3.09
N ASN A 65 -10.63 7.19 -2.26
CA ASN A 65 -12.07 7.20 -2.56
C ASN A 65 -12.43 7.91 -3.86
N ARG A 66 -11.56 8.78 -4.35
CA ARG A 66 -11.70 9.57 -5.58
C ARG A 66 -10.74 9.16 -6.70
N ALA A 67 -10.05 8.02 -6.59
CA ALA A 67 -9.06 7.61 -7.59
C ALA A 67 -9.66 7.52 -9.01
N ALA A 68 -10.90 7.03 -9.14
CA ALA A 68 -11.59 6.99 -10.42
C ALA A 68 -11.90 8.39 -10.99
N GLU A 69 -12.09 9.40 -10.13
CA GLU A 69 -12.38 10.78 -10.54
C GLU A 69 -11.17 11.46 -11.17
N MET A 70 -9.96 10.99 -10.90
CA MET A 70 -8.72 11.48 -11.54
C MET A 70 -8.74 11.35 -13.06
N TRP A 71 -9.47 10.37 -13.58
CA TRP A 71 -9.60 10.08 -15.01
C TRP A 71 -10.71 10.90 -15.71
N SER A 72 -11.47 11.69 -14.94
CA SER A 72 -12.60 12.44 -15.48
C SER A 72 -12.15 13.53 -16.45
N HIS A 73 -12.87 13.66 -17.57
CA HIS A 73 -12.73 14.79 -18.51
C HIS A 73 -13.46 16.06 -18.03
N ASP A 74 -14.30 15.95 -16.98
CA ASP A 74 -14.90 17.12 -16.34
C ASP A 74 -13.94 17.70 -15.30
N PRO A 75 -13.40 18.94 -15.53
CA PRO A 75 -12.48 19.55 -14.59
C PRO A 75 -13.07 19.76 -13.20
N LYS A 76 -14.39 19.91 -13.08
CA LYS A 76 -15.05 20.06 -11.76
C LYS A 76 -14.93 18.80 -10.91
N ILE A 77 -14.77 17.65 -11.55
CA ILE A 77 -14.61 16.35 -10.87
C ILE A 77 -13.14 16.06 -10.66
N SER A 78 -12.34 16.09 -11.73
CA SER A 78 -10.92 15.70 -11.66
C SER A 78 -10.07 16.63 -10.80
N GLU A 79 -10.37 17.94 -10.78
CA GLU A 79 -9.62 18.88 -9.92
C GLU A 79 -9.81 18.63 -8.43
N VAL A 80 -10.97 18.15 -7.99
CA VAL A 80 -11.18 17.81 -6.57
C VAL A 80 -10.27 16.67 -6.17
N ALA A 81 -10.26 15.59 -6.95
CA ALA A 81 -9.41 14.43 -6.69
C ALA A 81 -7.91 14.79 -6.79
N LYS A 82 -7.52 15.55 -7.80
CA LYS A 82 -6.15 16.05 -7.98
C LYS A 82 -5.70 16.87 -6.76
N ASN A 83 -6.50 17.84 -6.32
CA ASN A 83 -6.14 18.71 -5.21
C ASN A 83 -5.98 17.94 -3.89
N GLU A 84 -6.72 16.86 -3.66
CA GLU A 84 -6.48 15.98 -2.50
C GLU A 84 -5.07 15.36 -2.55
N LEU A 85 -4.60 14.92 -3.72
CA LEU A 85 -3.25 14.38 -3.88
C LEU A 85 -2.16 15.46 -3.74
N LEU A 86 -2.39 16.67 -4.27
CA LEU A 86 -1.44 17.79 -4.11
C LEU A 86 -1.27 18.17 -2.63
N LEU A 87 -2.35 18.21 -1.84
CA LEU A 87 -2.29 18.43 -0.38
C LEU A 87 -1.48 17.31 0.33
N CYS A 88 -1.60 16.07 -0.13
CA CYS A 88 -0.79 14.97 0.40
C CYS A 88 0.70 15.13 0.06
N ILE A 89 1.03 15.62 -1.13
CA ILE A 89 2.43 15.93 -1.51
C ILE A 89 2.97 17.04 -0.62
N ASP A 90 2.21 18.14 -0.39
CA ASP A 90 2.62 19.21 0.52
C ASP A 90 2.93 18.68 1.93
N ALA A 91 2.07 17.78 2.43
CA ALA A 91 2.29 17.14 3.72
C ALA A 91 3.52 16.23 3.72
N CYS A 92 3.77 15.48 2.63
CA CYS A 92 4.98 14.69 2.46
C CYS A 92 6.23 15.57 2.53
N VAL A 93 6.25 16.69 1.82
CA VAL A 93 7.36 17.67 1.85
C VAL A 93 7.57 18.23 3.26
N LYS A 94 6.49 18.71 3.88
CA LYS A 94 6.54 19.31 5.23
C LYS A 94 7.05 18.33 6.29
N LEU A 95 6.74 17.05 6.11
CA LEU A 95 7.05 16.00 7.07
C LEU A 95 8.18 15.07 6.62
N ASP A 96 8.96 15.43 5.60
CA ASP A 96 10.06 14.61 5.05
C ASP A 96 9.63 13.14 4.81
N ILE A 97 8.47 12.93 4.19
CA ILE A 97 7.99 11.60 3.81
C ILE A 97 8.39 11.36 2.35
N PRO A 98 9.21 10.34 2.06
CA PRO A 98 9.84 10.21 0.74
C PRO A 98 8.92 9.67 -0.36
N VAL A 99 7.87 8.93 0.02
CA VAL A 99 6.99 8.21 -0.92
C VAL A 99 5.52 8.46 -0.59
N MET A 100 4.72 8.74 -1.61
CA MET A 100 3.26 8.73 -1.53
C MET A 100 2.71 7.54 -2.32
N VAL A 101 1.92 6.68 -1.66
CA VAL A 101 1.21 5.57 -2.32
C VAL A 101 -0.12 6.07 -2.84
N VAL A 102 -0.44 5.73 -4.08
CA VAL A 102 -1.63 6.21 -4.80
C VAL A 102 -2.31 5.04 -5.52
N HIS A 103 -3.62 4.90 -5.35
CA HIS A 103 -4.42 3.99 -6.17
C HIS A 103 -4.60 4.54 -7.58
N ALA A 104 -4.40 3.68 -8.57
CA ALA A 104 -4.66 4.04 -9.98
C ALA A 104 -6.16 4.14 -10.28
N TRP A 105 -6.97 3.39 -9.57
CA TRP A 105 -8.42 3.29 -9.73
C TRP A 105 -9.10 2.95 -8.39
N ILE A 106 -10.40 3.13 -8.34
CA ILE A 106 -11.31 2.62 -7.32
C ILE A 106 -12.66 2.28 -7.96
N GLY A 107 -13.20 1.12 -7.68
CA GLY A 107 -14.53 0.70 -8.14
C GLY A 107 -14.54 -0.62 -8.89
N PHE A 108 -15.60 -1.39 -8.70
CA PHE A 108 -15.73 -2.78 -9.18
C PHE A 108 -16.67 -2.91 -10.38
N GLU A 109 -17.48 -1.90 -10.65
CA GLU A 109 -18.37 -1.84 -11.82
C GLU A 109 -17.91 -0.73 -12.76
N TYR A 110 -17.05 -1.08 -13.72
CA TYR A 110 -16.50 -0.14 -14.69
C TYR A 110 -16.31 -0.80 -16.05
N THR A 111 -16.14 0.03 -17.07
CA THR A 111 -15.70 -0.40 -18.41
C THR A 111 -14.46 0.37 -18.77
N PHE A 112 -13.34 -0.35 -18.92
CA PHE A 112 -12.09 0.26 -19.35
C PHE A 112 -12.15 0.60 -20.85
N ASN A 113 -11.76 1.84 -21.19
CA ASN A 113 -11.61 2.27 -22.57
C ASN A 113 -10.29 3.05 -22.71
N LYS A 114 -9.30 2.44 -23.36
CA LYS A 114 -7.97 3.03 -23.55
C LYS A 114 -8.02 4.37 -24.30
N ASP A 115 -8.95 4.52 -25.25
CA ASP A 115 -9.06 5.73 -26.08
C ASP A 115 -9.68 6.93 -25.33
N SER A 116 -10.24 6.69 -24.15
CA SER A 116 -10.86 7.73 -23.31
C SER A 116 -10.08 8.06 -22.04
N LEU A 117 -8.83 7.64 -21.94
CA LEU A 117 -8.00 7.93 -20.77
C LEU A 117 -7.61 9.41 -20.75
N ASN A 118 -7.72 10.02 -19.57
CA ASN A 118 -7.28 11.40 -19.33
C ASN A 118 -6.14 11.40 -18.30
N PHE A 119 -4.93 11.62 -18.76
CA PHE A 119 -3.74 11.67 -17.92
C PHE A 119 -3.47 13.04 -17.28
N GLY A 120 -4.18 14.10 -17.70
CA GLY A 120 -3.86 15.48 -17.33
C GLY A 120 -3.73 15.71 -15.81
N SER A 121 -4.63 15.17 -15.01
CA SER A 121 -4.56 15.28 -13.55
C SER A 121 -3.35 14.53 -12.97
N PHE A 122 -3.00 13.38 -13.54
CA PHE A 122 -1.82 12.61 -13.11
C PHE A 122 -0.52 13.30 -13.52
N ASP A 123 -0.46 13.91 -14.73
CA ASP A 123 0.71 14.68 -15.18
C ASP A 123 1.01 15.84 -14.23
N GLU A 124 -0.04 16.55 -13.79
CA GLU A 124 0.11 17.65 -12.82
C GLU A 124 0.59 17.14 -11.45
N VAL A 125 0.00 16.05 -10.92
CA VAL A 125 0.39 15.46 -9.63
C VAL A 125 1.82 14.95 -9.67
N VAL A 126 2.20 14.21 -10.71
CA VAL A 126 3.56 13.67 -10.86
C VAL A 126 4.57 14.80 -11.06
N GLY A 127 4.25 15.79 -11.90
CA GLY A 127 5.13 16.95 -12.09
C GLY A 127 5.30 17.78 -10.83
N TYR A 128 4.27 17.87 -9.99
CA TYR A 128 4.38 18.54 -8.68
C TYR A 128 5.21 17.73 -7.69
N ALA A 129 5.02 16.42 -7.64
CA ALA A 129 5.82 15.51 -6.82
C ALA A 129 7.30 15.55 -7.20
N GLU A 130 7.61 15.55 -8.51
CA GLU A 130 8.98 15.65 -9.03
C GLU A 130 9.68 16.92 -8.57
N LYS A 131 9.03 18.08 -8.69
CA LYS A 131 9.57 19.38 -8.24
C LYS A 131 9.86 19.41 -6.74
N ASN A 132 9.12 18.63 -5.96
CA ASN A 132 9.21 18.61 -4.51
C ASN A 132 9.99 17.39 -3.97
N GLY A 133 10.53 16.55 -4.82
CA GLY A 133 11.35 15.40 -4.42
C GLY A 133 10.59 14.25 -3.76
N VAL A 134 9.25 14.19 -3.94
CA VAL A 134 8.39 13.11 -3.44
C VAL A 134 8.21 12.07 -4.55
N LYS A 135 8.36 10.78 -4.23
CA LYS A 135 8.08 9.68 -5.16
C LYS A 135 6.60 9.30 -5.11
N ILE A 136 6.03 8.93 -6.25
CA ILE A 136 4.67 8.39 -6.36
C ILE A 136 4.78 6.88 -6.60
N ALA A 137 4.20 6.09 -5.71
CA ALA A 137 4.10 4.64 -5.87
C ALA A 137 2.66 4.27 -6.25
N PHE A 138 2.42 3.94 -7.51
CA PHE A 138 1.11 3.42 -7.91
C PHE A 138 0.94 1.99 -7.44
N GLU A 139 -0.15 1.72 -6.73
CA GLU A 139 -0.46 0.43 -6.14
C GLU A 139 -1.35 -0.41 -7.07
N ASN A 140 -1.11 -1.72 -7.11
CA ASN A 140 -2.01 -2.65 -7.76
C ASN A 140 -3.27 -2.88 -6.93
N THR A 141 -4.36 -2.39 -7.46
CA THR A 141 -5.71 -2.52 -6.91
C THR A 141 -6.63 -3.14 -7.96
N GLU A 142 -7.95 -3.09 -7.75
CA GLU A 142 -8.90 -3.36 -8.82
C GLU A 142 -8.71 -2.34 -9.97
N GLY A 143 -9.17 -2.68 -11.17
CA GLY A 143 -8.96 -1.81 -12.34
C GLY A 143 -7.50 -1.80 -12.81
N GLU A 144 -6.87 -2.96 -12.84
CA GLU A 144 -5.44 -3.13 -13.20
C GLU A 144 -5.05 -2.45 -14.52
N GLU A 145 -6.00 -2.31 -15.46
CA GLU A 145 -5.77 -1.66 -16.75
C GLU A 145 -5.38 -0.19 -16.58
N TYR A 146 -5.92 0.47 -15.54
CA TYR A 146 -5.56 1.86 -15.22
C TYR A 146 -4.15 1.95 -14.63
N LEU A 147 -3.76 0.99 -13.80
CA LEU A 147 -2.36 0.87 -13.34
C LEU A 147 -1.42 0.68 -14.54
N PHE A 148 -1.74 -0.25 -15.44
CA PHE A 148 -0.91 -0.51 -16.62
C PHE A 148 -0.77 0.73 -17.50
N ALA A 149 -1.87 1.46 -17.69
CA ALA A 149 -1.85 2.71 -18.45
C ALA A 149 -0.95 3.77 -17.81
N LEU A 150 -1.00 3.94 -16.48
CA LEU A 150 -0.10 4.88 -15.76
C LEU A 150 1.35 4.44 -15.83
N MET A 151 1.62 3.16 -15.63
CA MET A 151 3.00 2.64 -15.71
C MET A 151 3.58 2.75 -17.12
N GLU A 152 2.78 2.62 -18.17
CA GLU A 152 3.15 2.87 -19.56
C GLU A 152 3.36 4.38 -19.80
N HIS A 153 2.41 5.23 -19.38
CA HIS A 153 2.45 6.67 -19.60
C HIS A 153 3.68 7.33 -18.95
N PHE A 154 4.03 6.88 -17.75
CA PHE A 154 5.21 7.36 -17.01
C PHE A 154 6.43 6.43 -17.15
N GLU A 155 6.56 5.74 -18.27
CA GLU A 155 7.78 4.95 -18.52
C GLU A 155 9.02 5.85 -18.55
N GLY A 156 10.06 5.43 -17.83
CA GLY A 156 11.30 6.21 -17.71
C GLY A 156 11.23 7.43 -16.79
N ASN A 157 10.10 7.72 -16.15
CA ASN A 157 10.00 8.78 -15.14
C ASN A 157 10.43 8.26 -13.76
N ASP A 158 11.56 8.75 -13.25
CA ASP A 158 12.13 8.33 -11.97
C ASP A 158 11.29 8.71 -10.75
N THR A 159 10.34 9.64 -10.88
CA THR A 159 9.43 10.04 -9.79
C THR A 159 8.36 8.98 -9.56
N VAL A 160 7.98 8.24 -10.60
CA VAL A 160 6.95 7.22 -10.56
C VAL A 160 7.54 5.83 -10.37
N GLY A 161 7.06 5.13 -9.35
CA GLY A 161 7.36 3.73 -9.07
C GLY A 161 6.13 2.90 -8.83
N TYR A 162 6.35 1.67 -8.43
CA TYR A 162 5.34 0.66 -8.19
C TYR A 162 5.25 0.33 -6.69
N CYS A 163 4.04 0.23 -6.17
CA CYS A 163 3.74 -0.38 -4.87
C CYS A 163 3.12 -1.75 -5.11
N TRP A 164 3.78 -2.81 -4.66
CA TRP A 164 3.25 -4.15 -4.77
C TRP A 164 2.45 -4.53 -3.53
N ASP A 165 1.13 -4.67 -3.69
CA ASP A 165 0.28 -5.35 -2.72
C ASP A 165 0.12 -6.82 -3.13
N SER A 166 0.60 -7.71 -2.24
CA SER A 166 0.61 -9.15 -2.50
C SER A 166 -0.76 -9.80 -2.41
N GLY A 167 -1.65 -9.27 -1.59
CA GLY A 167 -3.03 -9.74 -1.46
C GLY A 167 -3.93 -9.25 -2.60
N HIS A 168 -3.79 -7.98 -3.00
CA HIS A 168 -4.49 -7.44 -4.16
C HIS A 168 -4.13 -8.19 -5.45
N GLU A 169 -2.86 -8.57 -5.62
CA GLU A 169 -2.45 -9.41 -6.75
C GLU A 169 -3.26 -10.70 -6.79
N MET A 170 -3.53 -11.32 -5.64
CA MET A 170 -4.29 -12.57 -5.55
C MET A 170 -5.79 -12.38 -5.79
N CYS A 171 -6.40 -11.33 -5.25
CA CYS A 171 -7.86 -11.14 -5.27
C CYS A 171 -8.36 -10.19 -6.36
N TYR A 172 -7.54 -9.24 -6.82
CA TYR A 172 -7.93 -8.24 -7.82
C TYR A 172 -7.26 -8.45 -9.18
N ASN A 173 -6.01 -8.93 -9.20
CA ASN A 173 -5.24 -9.07 -10.42
C ASN A 173 -5.13 -10.54 -10.89
N PHE A 174 -5.97 -11.42 -10.36
CA PHE A 174 -6.05 -12.83 -10.75
C PHE A 174 -4.70 -13.56 -10.70
N SER A 175 -3.87 -13.24 -9.71
CA SER A 175 -2.52 -13.80 -9.52
C SER A 175 -1.59 -13.62 -10.75
N LYS A 176 -1.76 -12.52 -11.50
CA LYS A 176 -0.78 -12.14 -12.52
C LYS A 176 0.55 -11.80 -11.85
N ASP A 177 1.66 -12.14 -12.48
CA ASP A 177 2.98 -11.81 -11.95
C ASP A 177 3.33 -10.33 -12.22
N LEU A 178 2.80 -9.43 -11.38
CA LEU A 178 3.02 -7.99 -11.53
C LEU A 178 4.45 -7.57 -11.15
N LEU A 179 5.14 -8.36 -10.31
CA LEU A 179 6.56 -8.13 -10.05
C LEU A 179 7.43 -8.45 -11.27
N ALA A 180 7.07 -9.43 -12.09
CA ALA A 180 7.76 -9.65 -13.36
C ALA A 180 7.56 -8.48 -14.35
N MET A 181 6.44 -7.76 -14.26
CA MET A 181 6.14 -6.61 -15.12
C MET A 181 6.78 -5.30 -14.62
N PHE A 182 6.70 -5.04 -13.31
CA PHE A 182 7.01 -3.73 -12.74
C PHE A 182 8.06 -3.79 -11.61
N GLY A 183 8.65 -4.95 -11.33
CA GLY A 183 9.59 -5.13 -10.21
C GLY A 183 10.81 -4.22 -10.28
N ASP A 184 11.30 -3.85 -11.45
CA ASP A 184 12.41 -2.90 -11.62
C ASP A 184 12.03 -1.47 -11.15
N ARG A 185 10.74 -1.17 -11.09
CA ARG A 185 10.18 0.10 -10.62
C ARG A 185 9.61 0.01 -9.20
N LEU A 186 9.80 -1.12 -8.50
CA LEU A 186 9.32 -1.33 -7.15
C LEU A 186 9.96 -0.32 -6.18
N ILE A 187 9.16 0.46 -5.45
CA ILE A 187 9.61 1.42 -4.43
C ILE A 187 8.85 1.28 -3.11
N MET A 188 7.76 0.50 -3.10
CA MET A 188 6.96 0.24 -1.91
C MET A 188 6.37 -1.16 -1.96
N THR A 189 6.08 -1.73 -0.80
CA THR A 189 5.36 -3.00 -0.68
C THR A 189 4.22 -2.89 0.32
N HIS A 190 3.09 -3.53 0.05
CA HIS A 190 2.02 -3.82 0.98
C HIS A 190 1.87 -5.34 1.09
N LEU A 191 2.68 -5.95 1.97
CA LEU A 191 2.71 -7.41 2.10
C LEU A 191 1.60 -7.88 3.04
N ASN A 192 0.74 -8.72 2.54
CA ASN A 192 -0.30 -9.40 3.29
C ASN A 192 -0.62 -10.74 2.64
N ASP A 193 -1.30 -11.61 3.37
CA ASP A 193 -1.80 -12.87 2.83
C ASP A 193 -3.27 -12.75 2.45
N ASN A 194 -3.71 -13.64 1.58
CA ASN A 194 -5.06 -13.64 1.06
C ASN A 194 -5.49 -15.07 0.69
N LEU A 195 -6.79 -15.27 0.46
CA LEU A 195 -7.34 -16.53 -0.05
C LEU A 195 -7.62 -16.49 -1.56
N GLY A 196 -7.31 -15.37 -2.22
CA GLY A 196 -7.60 -15.14 -3.63
C GLY A 196 -9.08 -14.84 -3.88
N ILE A 197 -9.51 -15.08 -5.12
CA ILE A 197 -10.89 -14.83 -5.54
C ILE A 197 -11.87 -15.83 -4.91
N SER A 198 -12.98 -15.35 -4.37
CA SER A 198 -14.03 -16.21 -3.78
C SER A 198 -15.05 -16.70 -4.81
N ARG A 199 -15.13 -16.07 -5.99
CA ARG A 199 -16.08 -16.38 -7.06
C ARG A 199 -15.37 -16.44 -8.41
N PHE A 200 -15.66 -17.48 -9.18
CA PHE A 200 -15.06 -17.73 -10.50
C PHE A 200 -15.98 -17.25 -11.63
N ASP A 201 -16.51 -16.04 -11.54
CA ASP A 201 -17.40 -15.41 -12.52
C ASP A 201 -16.72 -14.32 -13.37
N GLY A 202 -15.40 -14.21 -13.24
CA GLY A 202 -14.60 -13.22 -13.98
C GLY A 202 -14.66 -11.80 -13.40
N LYS A 203 -15.25 -11.62 -12.20
CA LYS A 203 -15.33 -10.34 -11.50
C LYS A 203 -14.44 -10.35 -10.25
N THR A 204 -14.07 -9.15 -9.81
CA THR A 204 -13.40 -8.90 -8.54
C THR A 204 -14.40 -8.39 -7.51
N TYR A 205 -14.14 -8.66 -6.24
CA TYR A 205 -15.00 -8.27 -5.14
C TYR A 205 -14.17 -7.69 -3.99
N TRP A 206 -14.56 -6.50 -3.50
CA TRP A 206 -13.86 -5.86 -2.38
C TRP A 206 -13.89 -6.68 -1.08
N THR A 207 -14.79 -7.65 -0.97
CA THR A 207 -14.86 -8.59 0.15
C THR A 207 -13.79 -9.68 0.11
N ASP A 208 -13.07 -9.81 -1.00
CA ASP A 208 -11.96 -10.75 -1.15
C ASP A 208 -10.60 -10.16 -0.72
N ASP A 209 -10.56 -8.86 -0.48
CA ASP A 209 -9.40 -8.16 0.02
C ASP A 209 -9.28 -8.31 1.56
N LEU A 210 -8.59 -9.35 2.01
CA LEU A 210 -8.63 -9.81 3.40
C LEU A 210 -7.52 -9.26 4.29
N HIS A 211 -6.37 -8.87 3.73
CA HIS A 211 -5.19 -8.38 4.46
C HIS A 211 -4.82 -9.28 5.67
N LEU A 212 -4.75 -10.60 5.44
CA LEU A 212 -4.42 -11.58 6.47
C LEU A 212 -2.96 -11.47 6.91
N LEU A 213 -2.67 -11.95 8.12
CA LEU A 213 -1.30 -12.18 8.54
C LEU A 213 -0.60 -13.16 7.59
N PRO A 214 0.67 -12.93 7.23
CA PRO A 214 1.42 -13.90 6.43
C PRO A 214 1.31 -15.32 6.98
N TYR A 215 1.11 -16.29 6.09
CA TYR A 215 0.90 -17.72 6.36
C TYR A 215 -0.49 -18.11 6.91
N ASP A 216 -1.46 -17.20 6.95
CA ASP A 216 -2.85 -17.54 7.27
C ASP A 216 -3.73 -17.65 6.00
N GLY A 217 -3.21 -17.22 4.87
CA GLY A 217 -3.83 -17.39 3.55
C GLY A 217 -3.19 -18.52 2.76
N VAL A 218 -3.22 -18.36 1.43
CA VAL A 218 -2.68 -19.34 0.46
C VAL A 218 -1.49 -18.83 -0.34
N ALA A 219 -0.91 -17.68 0.04
CA ALA A 219 0.27 -17.13 -0.63
C ALA A 219 1.49 -18.04 -0.46
N ASP A 220 2.15 -18.36 -1.57
CA ASP A 220 3.47 -19.03 -1.54
C ASP A 220 4.57 -18.00 -1.22
N TRP A 221 4.86 -17.83 0.07
CA TRP A 221 5.85 -16.88 0.55
C TRP A 221 7.28 -17.20 0.10
N ASP A 222 7.60 -18.47 -0.19
CA ASP A 222 8.92 -18.83 -0.72
C ASP A 222 9.05 -18.38 -2.18
N HIS A 223 8.00 -18.53 -2.96
CA HIS A 223 7.91 -17.99 -4.30
C HIS A 223 7.91 -16.46 -4.32
N ASN A 224 7.09 -15.82 -3.48
CA ASN A 224 7.01 -14.36 -3.38
C ASN A 224 8.34 -13.72 -3.00
N VAL A 225 9.09 -14.32 -2.07
CA VAL A 225 10.44 -13.84 -1.72
C VAL A 225 11.39 -13.93 -2.92
N LYS A 226 11.34 -15.01 -3.73
CA LYS A 226 12.17 -15.13 -4.94
C LYS A 226 11.83 -14.06 -5.97
N ARG A 227 10.55 -13.74 -6.14
CA ARG A 227 10.09 -12.66 -7.03
C ARG A 227 10.58 -11.29 -6.54
N LEU A 228 10.48 -11.02 -5.23
CA LEU A 228 11.01 -9.79 -4.62
C LEU A 228 12.53 -9.67 -4.77
N LEU A 229 13.27 -10.78 -4.66
CA LEU A 229 14.72 -10.79 -4.87
C LEU A 229 15.12 -10.51 -6.32
N SER A 230 14.25 -10.82 -7.29
CA SER A 230 14.44 -10.49 -8.70
C SER A 230 13.98 -9.08 -9.06
N SER A 231 13.40 -8.36 -8.14
CA SER A 231 12.91 -6.98 -8.29
C SER A 231 13.93 -5.97 -7.73
N ARG A 232 13.62 -4.68 -7.83
CA ARG A 232 14.41 -3.63 -7.17
C ARG A 232 14.48 -3.91 -5.67
N LYS A 233 15.69 -3.88 -5.11
CA LYS A 233 15.90 -4.16 -3.69
C LYS A 233 15.17 -3.16 -2.79
N MET A 234 14.36 -3.70 -1.87
CA MET A 234 13.61 -2.90 -0.91
C MET A 234 14.40 -2.72 0.40
N PRO A 235 14.64 -1.47 0.84
CA PRO A 235 15.30 -1.22 2.14
C PRO A 235 14.40 -1.60 3.33
N ILE A 236 13.08 -1.47 3.17
CA ILE A 236 12.07 -1.81 4.16
C ILE A 236 11.01 -2.65 3.48
N LEU A 237 10.67 -3.80 4.05
CA LEU A 237 9.49 -4.57 3.66
C LEU A 237 8.31 -4.10 4.51
N ASN A 238 7.34 -3.45 3.89
CA ASN A 238 6.16 -2.96 4.58
C ASN A 238 5.02 -3.96 4.46
N PHE A 239 4.33 -4.19 5.57
CA PHE A 239 3.18 -5.07 5.68
C PHE A 239 1.91 -4.24 5.85
N GLU A 240 0.85 -4.59 5.14
CA GLU A 240 -0.46 -3.98 5.28
C GLU A 240 -1.47 -5.02 5.76
N LEU A 241 -1.86 -4.89 7.03
CA LEU A 241 -2.59 -5.94 7.73
C LEU A 241 -3.80 -5.35 8.44
N THR A 242 -4.85 -6.14 8.64
CA THR A 242 -6.05 -5.70 9.35
C THR A 242 -6.54 -6.74 10.37
N THR A 243 -7.11 -6.27 11.47
CA THR A 243 -7.79 -7.11 12.47
C THR A 243 -9.28 -7.28 12.20
N VAL A 244 -9.79 -6.67 11.12
CA VAL A 244 -11.24 -6.58 10.87
C VAL A 244 -11.62 -7.44 9.69
N SER A 245 -12.55 -8.37 9.92
CA SER A 245 -13.18 -9.16 8.85
C SER A 245 -14.02 -8.28 7.94
N LYS A 246 -14.03 -8.58 6.64
CA LYS A 246 -14.97 -7.99 5.68
C LYS A 246 -16.40 -8.46 6.01
N PRO A 247 -17.46 -7.76 5.57
CA PRO A 247 -18.84 -8.19 5.78
C PRO A 247 -19.09 -9.61 5.29
N ASN A 248 -19.71 -10.42 6.14
CA ASN A 248 -19.99 -11.84 5.91
C ASN A 248 -18.74 -12.71 5.70
N ARG A 249 -17.57 -12.21 6.12
CA ARG A 249 -16.29 -12.94 6.16
C ARG A 249 -15.86 -13.08 7.62
N HIS A 250 -15.09 -14.12 7.94
CA HIS A 250 -14.75 -14.47 9.31
C HIS A 250 -13.25 -14.75 9.51
N GLU A 251 -12.46 -14.56 8.46
CA GLU A 251 -11.06 -14.92 8.41
C GLU A 251 -10.21 -14.17 9.45
N ASN A 252 -10.58 -12.89 9.72
CA ASN A 252 -9.85 -12.04 10.68
C ASN A 252 -10.48 -12.06 12.09
N ASP A 253 -11.54 -12.84 12.35
CA ASP A 253 -12.22 -12.87 13.65
C ASP A 253 -11.29 -13.31 14.79
N ALA A 254 -10.35 -14.21 14.49
CA ALA A 254 -9.34 -14.62 15.47
C ALA A 254 -8.46 -13.44 15.91
N TYR A 255 -8.11 -12.55 14.98
CA TYR A 255 -7.29 -11.36 15.27
C TYR A 255 -8.07 -10.32 16.09
N ALA A 256 -9.36 -10.17 15.82
CA ALA A 256 -10.23 -9.25 16.55
C ALA A 256 -10.37 -9.60 18.05
N ASN A 257 -10.07 -10.83 18.41
CA ASN A 257 -10.07 -11.34 19.81
C ASN A 257 -8.70 -11.23 20.48
N MET A 258 -7.63 -10.90 19.76
CA MET A 258 -6.30 -10.65 20.33
C MET A 258 -6.22 -9.25 20.93
N THR A 259 -5.39 -9.10 21.96
CA THR A 259 -4.90 -7.75 22.30
C THR A 259 -4.03 -7.22 21.17
N LEU A 260 -3.90 -5.90 21.05
CA LEU A 260 -3.03 -5.32 20.02
C LEU A 260 -1.57 -5.77 20.15
N THR A 261 -1.09 -5.98 21.37
CA THR A 261 0.26 -6.48 21.61
C THR A 261 0.42 -7.92 21.08
N GLU A 262 -0.54 -8.79 21.30
CA GLU A 262 -0.52 -10.16 20.77
C GLU A 262 -0.58 -10.14 19.25
N TYR A 263 -1.48 -9.35 18.66
CA TYR A 263 -1.63 -9.21 17.21
C TYR A 263 -0.34 -8.72 16.55
N PHE A 264 0.23 -7.60 17.02
CA PHE A 264 1.45 -7.06 16.43
C PHE A 264 2.66 -7.95 16.67
N THR A 265 2.71 -8.67 17.83
CA THR A 265 3.76 -9.65 18.07
C THR A 265 3.71 -10.79 17.05
N GLU A 266 2.53 -11.30 16.77
CA GLU A 266 2.37 -12.36 15.77
C GLU A 266 2.66 -11.85 14.36
N ALA A 267 2.17 -10.65 14.00
CA ALA A 267 2.47 -9.99 12.72
C ALA A 267 3.99 -9.83 12.53
N TYR A 268 4.70 -9.33 13.55
CA TYR A 268 6.15 -9.12 13.50
C TYR A 268 6.91 -10.44 13.36
N LYS A 269 6.56 -11.48 14.11
CA LYS A 269 7.19 -12.81 13.99
C LYS A 269 7.10 -13.35 12.56
N ARG A 270 5.93 -13.22 11.92
CA ARG A 270 5.70 -13.68 10.56
C ARG A 270 6.44 -12.83 9.55
N ALA A 271 6.43 -11.51 9.73
CA ALA A 271 7.22 -10.58 8.94
C ALA A 271 8.73 -10.87 9.03
N CYS A 272 9.25 -11.18 10.21
CA CYS A 272 10.64 -11.60 10.42
C CYS A 272 11.00 -12.86 9.62
N ARG A 273 10.09 -13.82 9.49
CA ARG A 273 10.36 -15.03 8.68
C ARG A 273 10.53 -14.70 7.20
N ILE A 274 9.73 -13.78 6.68
CA ILE A 274 9.84 -13.31 5.29
C ILE A 274 11.11 -12.48 5.11
N ALA A 275 11.35 -11.51 6.00
CA ALA A 275 12.52 -10.64 5.98
C ALA A 275 13.83 -11.43 6.09
N TYR A 276 13.86 -12.48 6.92
CA TYR A 276 15.00 -13.39 7.02
C TYR A 276 15.28 -14.07 5.67
N LYS A 277 14.27 -14.68 5.04
CA LYS A 277 14.42 -15.32 3.73
C LYS A 277 14.88 -14.33 2.66
N TYR A 278 14.30 -13.13 2.64
CA TYR A 278 14.69 -12.06 1.72
C TYR A 278 16.14 -11.59 1.94
N SER A 279 16.63 -11.60 3.18
CA SER A 279 18.01 -11.21 3.50
C SER A 279 19.08 -12.24 3.13
N LEU A 280 18.67 -13.47 2.78
CA LEU A 280 19.61 -14.55 2.38
C LEU A 280 19.93 -14.55 0.88
N GLY A 281 19.14 -13.86 0.06
CA GLY A 281 19.37 -13.70 -1.38
C GLY A 281 19.97 -12.38 -1.73
#